data_244c47d5b5bb3ab46bf2f816765226f2
#
_entry.id   244c47d5b5bb3ab46bf2f816765226f2
#
_cell.length_a   1.000
_cell.length_b   1.000
_cell.length_c   1.000
_cell.angle_alpha   90.00
_cell.angle_beta   90.00
_cell.angle_gamma   90.00
#
_symmetry.space_group_name_H-M   'P 1'
#
loop_
_entity.id
_entity.type
_entity.pdbx_description
1 polymer ?
#
loop_
_entity_poly.entity_id
_entity_poly.type
_entity_poly.pdbx_seq_one_letter_code
_entity_poly.pdbx_strand_id
1 'polypeptide(L)'
;MDETDYQPDQVLDCRKLSCPVPVLKTKHAISKLEIGGILEVICTDPGSVKDIPAWTKQTGQELLEIVHEDSHYEFFIKKIR
;
A
#
# COMPACT_ATOMS: atom_id res chain seq x y z
N MET A 1 1.80 20.28 10.45
CA MET A 1 1.14 19.45 9.45
C MET A 1 2.06 18.35 8.98
N ASP A 2 1.55 17.16 8.87
CA ASP A 2 2.37 16.05 8.47
C ASP A 2 2.73 16.14 7.01
N GLU A 3 3.85 15.53 6.66
CA GLU A 3 4.25 15.46 5.27
C GLU A 3 3.29 14.67 4.43
N THR A 4 2.63 13.70 5.04
CA THR A 4 1.65 12.91 4.35
C THR A 4 0.29 13.39 4.78
N ASP A 5 -0.38 14.10 3.90
CA ASP A 5 -1.73 14.58 4.16
C ASP A 5 -2.79 13.59 3.77
N TYR A 6 -2.38 12.41 3.41
CA TYR A 6 -3.34 11.41 2.95
C TYR A 6 -4.12 10.87 4.12
N GLN A 7 -5.43 10.85 3.97
CA GLN A 7 -6.32 10.24 4.95
C GLN A 7 -6.81 8.93 4.34
N PRO A 8 -6.19 7.82 4.74
CA PRO A 8 -6.59 6.55 4.14
C PRO A 8 -7.99 6.16 4.55
N ASP A 9 -8.72 5.61 3.59
CA ASP A 9 -10.04 5.06 3.86
C ASP A 9 -9.93 3.73 4.59
N GLN A 10 -8.79 3.07 4.44
CA GLN A 10 -8.55 1.80 5.09
C GLN A 10 -7.06 1.63 5.34
N VAL A 11 -6.72 1.01 6.46
CA VAL A 11 -5.34 0.67 6.81
C VAL A 11 -5.21 -0.84 6.80
N LEU A 12 -4.23 -1.34 6.07
CA LEU A 12 -3.96 -2.77 5.95
C LEU A 12 -2.64 -3.07 6.63
N ASP A 13 -2.71 -3.87 7.70
CA ASP A 13 -1.52 -4.23 8.46
C ASP A 13 -0.95 -5.53 7.91
N CYS A 14 0.18 -5.43 7.22
CA CYS A 14 0.88 -6.58 6.68
C CYS A 14 2.22 -6.80 7.36
N ARG A 15 2.37 -6.30 8.58
CA ARG A 15 3.62 -6.50 9.31
C ARG A 15 3.80 -7.98 9.60
N LYS A 16 5.07 -8.42 9.53
CA LYS A 16 5.48 -9.81 9.76
C LYS A 16 5.00 -10.77 8.67
N LEU A 17 4.42 -10.27 7.60
CA LEU A 17 4.07 -11.07 6.43
C LEU A 17 5.15 -10.91 5.39
N SER A 18 5.48 -12.02 4.72
CA SER A 18 6.49 -11.97 3.67
C SER A 18 5.85 -12.08 2.31
N CYS A 19 6.57 -11.56 1.29
CA CYS A 19 6.14 -11.63 -0.09
C CYS A 19 5.83 -13.07 -0.48
N PRO A 20 4.73 -13.32 -1.22
CA PRO A 20 3.88 -12.34 -1.90
C PRO A 20 2.61 -11.99 -1.13
N VAL A 21 2.51 -12.36 0.15
CA VAL A 21 1.29 -12.18 0.90
C VAL A 21 0.87 -10.71 1.00
N PRO A 22 1.78 -9.74 1.26
CA PRO A 22 1.36 -8.34 1.30
C PRO A 22 0.71 -7.88 0.00
N VAL A 23 1.22 -8.31 -1.16
CA VAL A 23 0.66 -7.92 -2.44
C VAL A 23 -0.74 -8.51 -2.60
N LEU A 24 -0.92 -9.77 -2.21
CA LEU A 24 -2.22 -10.42 -2.33
C LEU A 24 -3.26 -9.75 -1.43
N LYS A 25 -2.87 -9.39 -0.22
CA LYS A 25 -3.79 -8.70 0.70
C LYS A 25 -4.10 -7.29 0.20
N THR A 26 -3.11 -6.63 -0.38
CA THR A 26 -3.31 -5.30 -0.96
C THR A 26 -4.32 -5.36 -2.10
N LYS A 27 -4.17 -6.36 -2.98
CA LYS A 27 -5.11 -6.54 -4.09
C LYS A 27 -6.52 -6.73 -3.57
N HIS A 28 -6.67 -7.55 -2.55
CA HIS A 28 -7.98 -7.84 -1.98
C HIS A 28 -8.60 -6.59 -1.35
N ALA A 29 -7.80 -5.83 -0.60
CA ALA A 29 -8.29 -4.62 0.06
C ALA A 29 -8.68 -3.55 -0.96
N ILE A 30 -7.88 -3.38 -2.01
CA ILE A 30 -8.18 -2.39 -3.05
C ILE A 30 -9.49 -2.74 -3.74
N SER A 31 -9.77 -4.03 -3.94
CA SER A 31 -10.99 -4.43 -4.63
C SER A 31 -12.25 -4.03 -3.87
N LYS A 32 -12.13 -3.79 -2.58
CA LYS A 32 -13.28 -3.40 -1.74
C LYS A 32 -13.43 -1.90 -1.60
N LEU A 33 -12.45 -1.13 -2.06
CA LEU A 33 -12.53 0.32 -2.00
C LEU A 33 -13.26 0.86 -3.22
N GLU A 34 -13.78 2.07 -3.06
CA GLU A 34 -14.35 2.77 -4.19
C GLU A 34 -13.26 3.50 -4.95
N ILE A 35 -13.53 3.81 -6.21
CA ILE A 35 -12.60 4.59 -7.02
C ILE A 35 -12.30 5.90 -6.29
N GLY A 36 -11.03 6.24 -6.21
CA GLY A 36 -10.58 7.42 -5.48
C GLY A 36 -10.25 7.13 -4.03
N GLY A 37 -10.57 5.94 -3.53
CA GLY A 37 -10.23 5.56 -2.17
C GLY A 37 -8.74 5.36 -1.98
N ILE A 38 -8.27 5.59 -0.76
CA ILE A 38 -6.85 5.50 -0.43
C ILE A 38 -6.66 4.38 0.59
N LEU A 39 -5.69 3.52 0.29
CA LEU A 39 -5.32 2.41 1.16
C LEU A 39 -3.91 2.65 1.69
N GLU A 40 -3.76 2.54 3.01
CA GLU A 40 -2.44 2.54 3.63
C GLU A 40 -2.05 1.11 3.93
N VAL A 41 -0.91 0.67 3.40
CA VAL A 41 -0.39 -0.68 3.63
C VAL A 41 0.87 -0.58 4.45
N ILE A 42 0.92 -1.30 5.57
CA ILE A 42 2.07 -1.29 6.47
C ILE A 42 2.77 -2.64 6.35
N CYS A 43 4.04 -2.64 5.96
CA CYS A 43 4.79 -3.86 5.73
C CYS A 43 6.13 -3.81 6.44
N THR A 44 6.65 -4.98 6.80
CA THR A 44 8.00 -5.09 7.36
C THR A 44 8.95 -5.80 6.41
N ASP A 45 8.43 -6.47 5.39
CA ASP A 45 9.25 -7.22 4.44
C ASP A 45 9.91 -6.29 3.43
N PRO A 46 11.24 -6.28 3.33
CA PRO A 46 11.92 -5.40 2.38
C PRO A 46 11.51 -5.66 0.92
N GLY A 47 11.07 -6.86 0.60
CA GLY A 47 10.62 -7.18 -0.75
C GLY A 47 9.41 -6.37 -1.16
N SER A 48 8.62 -5.91 -0.18
CA SER A 48 7.44 -5.11 -0.47
C SER A 48 7.78 -3.78 -1.14
N VAL A 49 8.96 -3.24 -0.84
CA VAL A 49 9.39 -1.97 -1.43
C VAL A 49 9.48 -2.08 -2.94
N LYS A 50 9.71 -3.29 -3.45
CA LYS A 50 9.78 -3.54 -4.87
C LYS A 50 8.45 -4.04 -5.42
N ASP A 51 7.81 -4.92 -4.68
CA ASP A 51 6.64 -5.63 -5.18
C ASP A 51 5.39 -4.78 -5.19
N ILE A 52 5.19 -3.95 -4.17
CA ILE A 52 4.00 -3.11 -4.11
C ILE A 52 4.01 -2.07 -5.23
N PRO A 53 5.11 -1.33 -5.45
CA PRO A 53 5.13 -0.39 -6.58
C PRO A 53 4.95 -1.08 -7.92
N ALA A 54 5.54 -2.26 -8.10
CA ALA A 54 5.38 -3.00 -9.34
C ALA A 54 3.92 -3.39 -9.55
N TRP A 55 3.26 -3.82 -8.50
CA TRP A 55 1.86 -4.20 -8.58
C TRP A 55 0.97 -3.00 -8.93
N THR A 56 1.23 -1.84 -8.30
CA THR A 56 0.43 -0.65 -8.59
C THR A 56 0.58 -0.23 -10.05
N LYS A 57 1.81 -0.29 -10.56
CA LYS A 57 2.06 0.07 -11.94
C LYS A 57 1.39 -0.92 -12.89
N GLN A 58 1.46 -2.20 -12.57
CA GLN A 58 0.91 -3.24 -13.42
C GLN A 58 -0.61 -3.18 -13.50
N THR A 59 -1.25 -2.81 -12.39
CA THR A 59 -2.70 -2.79 -12.33
C THR A 59 -3.31 -1.43 -12.61
N GLY A 60 -2.47 -0.39 -12.77
CA GLY A 60 -2.97 0.94 -13.06
C GLY A 60 -3.45 1.71 -11.86
N GLN A 61 -3.14 1.23 -10.65
CA GLN A 61 -3.42 2.01 -9.45
C GLN A 61 -2.33 3.06 -9.26
N GLU A 62 -2.61 4.05 -8.42
CA GLU A 62 -1.65 5.13 -8.19
C GLU A 62 -0.97 4.96 -6.83
N LEU A 63 0.35 4.85 -6.84
CA LEU A 63 1.12 4.85 -5.62
C LEU A 63 1.43 6.29 -5.25
N LEU A 64 0.81 6.77 -4.17
CA LEU A 64 0.95 8.17 -3.78
C LEU A 64 2.26 8.42 -3.06
N GLU A 65 2.64 7.51 -2.18
CA GLU A 65 3.84 7.74 -1.38
C GLU A 65 4.31 6.44 -0.75
N ILE A 66 5.62 6.34 -0.54
CA ILE A 66 6.23 5.28 0.25
C ILE A 66 6.95 5.97 1.41
N VAL A 67 6.60 5.58 2.64
CA VAL A 67 7.26 6.10 3.82
C VAL A 67 8.15 5.01 4.39
N HIS A 68 9.42 5.33 4.61
CA HIS A 68 10.39 4.40 5.20
C HIS A 68 10.56 4.76 6.67
N GLU A 69 10.15 3.85 7.54
CA GLU A 69 10.36 4.00 8.97
C GLU A 69 11.46 3.03 9.41
N ASP A 70 11.84 3.14 10.68
CA ASP A 70 12.95 2.32 11.18
C ASP A 70 12.64 0.83 11.09
N SER A 71 11.40 0.45 11.37
CA SER A 71 11.04 -0.97 11.46
C SER A 71 9.98 -1.39 10.47
N HIS A 72 9.49 -0.48 9.63
CA HIS A 72 8.44 -0.85 8.68
C HIS A 72 8.39 0.14 7.54
N TYR A 73 7.58 -0.19 6.54
CA TYR A 73 7.32 0.66 5.38
C TYR A 73 5.83 0.91 5.30
N GLU A 74 5.44 2.10 4.85
CA GLU A 74 4.04 2.43 4.64
C GLU A 74 3.86 2.83 3.19
N PHE A 75 2.83 2.28 2.56
CA PHE A 75 2.51 2.56 1.16
C PHE A 75 1.13 3.17 1.10
N PHE A 76 1.00 4.31 0.44
CA PHE A 76 -0.29 4.95 0.25
C PHE A 76 -0.69 4.77 -1.20
N ILE A 77 -1.79 4.05 -1.43
CA ILE A 77 -2.22 3.66 -2.77
C ILE A 77 -3.62 4.19 -2.99
N LYS A 78 -3.80 4.89 -4.11
CA LYS A 78 -5.11 5.40 -4.49
C LYS A 78 -5.70 4.49 -5.55
N LYS A 79 -6.95 4.11 -5.36
CA LYS A 79 -7.64 3.26 -6.32
C LYS A 79 -8.09 4.08 -7.51
N ILE A 80 -7.55 3.77 -8.68
CA ILE A 80 -7.88 4.46 -9.92
C ILE A 80 -8.90 3.67 -10.73
N ARG A 81 -8.81 2.35 -10.66
CA ARG A 81 -9.71 1.51 -11.44
C ARG A 81 -10.02 0.20 -10.75
#